data_d1a7869efc48c1a9edf5c6a4656b9abc
#
_entry.id   d1a7869efc48c1a9edf5c6a4656b9abc
#
_cell.length_a   1.000
_cell.length_b   1.000
_cell.length_c   1.000
_cell.angle_alpha   90.00
_cell.angle_beta   90.00
_cell.angle_gamma   90.00
#
_symmetry.space_group_name_H-M   'P 1'
#
loop_
_entity.id
_entity.type
_entity.pdbx_description
1 polymer ?
#
loop_
_entity_poly.entity_id
_entity_poly.type
_entity_poly.pdbx_seq_one_letter_code
_entity_poly.pdbx_strand_id
1 'polypeptide(L)'
;MLSTKNIFDGINDIPSEWIFEHYLNISEKLMGQDVKLFSVFKHERTPSMYVYYNKTINQYRFKDFSSGHQGDAKLLVMLLYNLSYGNMVNKVTADYAEYLKLNMIGGKRQIRHHDKYKVVDYEMRHWTNIDQQYWTKFYIGSKLLERYNVVPLKFFTMQKTESDGSVSSILFEYNSIYGYFKADGKLYKIYSPKNLDKKFIKVASYIQGLDQLTYQTDYLVIASSLKDIMCFRTLGYKSIEVIAPDSENTMIKESEMEKLKSKYKKVITLFDNDEAGLNSMNKYKERYGLNYVLLEMSKDLSDSVKDYGIDKVKEQLHPLLIKALKYE
;
A
#
# COMPACT_ATOMS: atom_id res chain seq x y z
N MET A 1 26.51 -11.76 30.62
CA MET A 1 25.06 -11.66 30.89
C MET A 1 24.74 -10.20 31.15
N LEU A 2 24.24 -9.47 30.14
CA LEU A 2 23.80 -8.09 30.31
C LEU A 2 22.38 -8.13 30.88
N SER A 3 22.22 -7.64 32.11
CA SER A 3 20.94 -7.48 32.79
C SER A 3 20.04 -6.58 31.96
N THR A 4 18.94 -7.12 31.47
CA THR A 4 17.84 -6.35 30.89
C THR A 4 17.16 -5.57 32.01
N LYS A 5 17.63 -4.35 32.30
CA LYS A 5 16.82 -3.38 33.04
C LYS A 5 15.48 -3.23 32.33
N ASN A 6 14.37 -3.39 33.05
CA ASN A 6 13.03 -3.16 32.58
C ASN A 6 12.97 -1.76 31.97
N ILE A 7 12.65 -1.69 30.67
CA ILE A 7 12.62 -0.44 29.91
C ILE A 7 11.35 0.36 30.23
N PHE A 8 10.39 -0.25 30.97
CA PHE A 8 9.14 0.37 31.41
C PHE A 8 8.64 -0.33 32.69
N ASP A 9 7.98 0.42 33.56
CA ASP A 9 7.57 -0.05 34.91
C ASP A 9 6.18 -0.72 34.94
N GLY A 10 5.55 -0.92 33.78
CA GLY A 10 4.28 -1.67 33.70
C GLY A 10 3.35 -1.24 32.57
N ILE A 11 2.14 -1.82 32.58
CA ILE A 11 1.10 -1.61 31.55
C ILE A 11 0.68 -0.13 31.41
N ASN A 12 0.83 0.68 32.46
CA ASN A 12 0.42 2.09 32.44
C ASN A 12 1.40 2.99 31.65
N ASP A 13 2.62 2.53 31.44
CA ASP A 13 3.64 3.24 30.67
C ASP A 13 3.54 2.95 29.16
N ILE A 14 2.67 2.01 28.78
CA ILE A 14 2.42 1.68 27.38
C ILE A 14 1.36 2.65 26.82
N PRO A 15 1.69 3.44 25.77
CA PRO A 15 0.74 4.37 25.19
C PRO A 15 -0.54 3.68 24.70
N SER A 16 -1.69 4.24 25.05
CA SER A 16 -3.00 3.71 24.60
C SER A 16 -3.10 3.70 23.07
N GLU A 17 -2.50 4.70 22.41
CA GLU A 17 -2.39 4.82 20.98
C GLU A 17 -1.71 3.59 20.37
N TRP A 18 -0.55 3.21 20.94
CA TRP A 18 0.16 2.04 20.47
C TRP A 18 -0.67 0.76 20.63
N ILE A 19 -1.43 0.61 21.72
CA ILE A 19 -2.29 -0.56 21.93
C ILE A 19 -3.38 -0.61 20.84
N PHE A 20 -4.06 0.52 20.57
CA PHE A 20 -5.08 0.57 19.52
C PHE A 20 -4.48 0.33 18.13
N GLU A 21 -3.40 1.02 17.79
CA GLU A 21 -2.69 0.86 16.51
C GLU A 21 -2.25 -0.59 16.30
N HIS A 22 -1.73 -1.20 17.37
CA HIS A 22 -1.19 -2.56 17.33
C HIS A 22 -2.27 -3.63 17.18
N TYR A 23 -3.31 -3.60 18.02
CA TYR A 23 -4.31 -4.65 18.08
C TYR A 23 -5.47 -4.49 17.11
N LEU A 24 -5.75 -3.28 16.65
CA LEU A 24 -6.73 -3.00 15.60
C LEU A 24 -6.12 -2.81 14.22
N ASN A 25 -4.78 -2.88 14.15
CA ASN A 25 -4.08 -2.77 12.88
C ASN A 25 -4.30 -1.45 12.16
N ILE A 26 -4.40 -0.36 12.93
CA ILE A 26 -4.58 0.98 12.41
C ILE A 26 -3.28 1.39 11.71
N SER A 27 -3.35 1.70 10.41
CA SER A 27 -2.18 2.03 9.59
C SER A 27 -1.66 3.45 9.84
N GLU A 28 -2.54 4.34 10.29
CA GLU A 28 -2.23 5.72 10.63
C GLU A 28 -1.88 5.84 12.11
N LYS A 29 -0.93 6.73 12.44
CA LYS A 29 -0.65 7.04 13.84
C LYS A 29 -1.80 7.82 14.45
N LEU A 30 -2.21 7.44 15.65
CA LEU A 30 -3.21 8.15 16.42
C LEU A 30 -2.58 9.40 17.06
N MET A 31 -2.95 10.58 16.53
CA MET A 31 -2.40 11.87 16.94
C MET A 31 -3.50 12.87 17.35
N GLY A 32 -4.64 12.37 17.85
CA GLY A 32 -5.79 13.17 18.29
C GLY A 32 -7.02 13.08 17.40
N GLN A 33 -6.91 12.45 16.20
CA GLN A 33 -8.04 12.22 15.29
C GLN A 33 -8.85 10.99 15.69
N ASP A 34 -10.12 10.97 15.26
CA ASP A 34 -10.99 9.81 15.38
C ASP A 34 -10.81 8.89 14.17
N VAL A 35 -10.82 7.58 14.39
CA VAL A 35 -10.71 6.57 13.34
C VAL A 35 -11.96 5.70 13.34
N LYS A 36 -12.58 5.55 12.16
CA LYS A 36 -13.73 4.69 11.95
C LYS A 36 -13.30 3.36 11.32
N LEU A 37 -13.69 2.25 11.94
CA LEU A 37 -13.30 0.89 11.58
C LEU A 37 -14.51 -0.02 11.43
N PHE A 38 -14.32 -1.15 10.75
CA PHE A 38 -15.22 -2.27 10.88
C PHE A 38 -15.13 -2.88 12.28
N SER A 39 -16.26 -3.37 12.79
CA SER A 39 -16.27 -4.07 14.07
C SER A 39 -15.32 -5.26 14.03
N VAL A 40 -14.50 -5.39 15.07
CA VAL A 40 -13.65 -6.57 15.29
C VAL A 40 -14.39 -7.67 16.07
N PHE A 41 -15.62 -7.39 16.52
CA PHE A 41 -16.44 -8.28 17.33
C PHE A 41 -17.59 -8.90 16.54
N LYS A 42 -17.99 -8.29 15.42
CA LYS A 42 -19.09 -8.77 14.56
C LYS A 42 -18.77 -8.55 13.10
N HIS A 43 -19.22 -9.47 12.28
CA HIS A 43 -19.16 -9.28 10.83
C HIS A 43 -20.25 -8.27 10.40
N GLU A 44 -19.86 -7.23 9.69
CA GLU A 44 -20.74 -6.16 9.25
C GLU A 44 -20.39 -5.66 7.84
N ARG A 45 -21.36 -5.02 7.19
CA ARG A 45 -21.18 -4.47 5.84
C ARG A 45 -20.79 -3.01 5.82
N THR A 46 -20.94 -2.32 6.94
CA THR A 46 -20.66 -0.89 7.08
C THR A 46 -19.87 -0.68 8.36
N PRO A 47 -18.76 0.07 8.35
CA PRO A 47 -17.98 0.35 9.55
C PRO A 47 -18.82 0.97 10.65
N SER A 48 -18.79 0.39 11.84
CA SER A 48 -19.57 0.85 13.00
C SER A 48 -18.74 0.99 14.28
N MET A 49 -17.45 0.68 14.25
CA MET A 49 -16.54 0.86 15.36
C MET A 49 -15.77 2.15 15.22
N TYR A 50 -15.59 2.87 16.32
CA TYR A 50 -14.79 4.09 16.40
C TYR A 50 -13.70 3.96 17.45
N VAL A 51 -12.50 4.40 17.11
CA VAL A 51 -11.45 4.75 18.05
C VAL A 51 -11.36 6.26 18.07
N TYR A 52 -11.60 6.88 19.20
CA TYR A 52 -11.73 8.33 19.33
C TYR A 52 -10.94 8.86 20.52
N TYR A 53 -10.47 10.11 20.38
CA TYR A 53 -9.72 10.78 21.43
C TYR A 53 -10.66 11.50 22.42
N ASN A 54 -10.68 11.02 23.65
CA ASN A 54 -11.46 11.66 24.72
C ASN A 54 -10.64 12.77 25.38
N LYS A 55 -10.96 14.02 25.04
CA LYS A 55 -10.26 15.21 25.54
C LYS A 55 -10.36 15.40 27.05
N THR A 56 -11.42 14.91 27.69
CA THR A 56 -11.64 15.07 29.13
C THR A 56 -10.66 14.27 29.98
N ILE A 57 -10.34 13.04 29.50
CA ILE A 57 -9.42 12.13 30.20
C ILE A 57 -8.06 12.00 29.49
N ASN A 58 -7.87 12.74 28.39
CA ASN A 58 -6.65 12.80 27.60
C ASN A 58 -6.16 11.40 27.14
N GLN A 59 -7.09 10.55 26.67
CA GLN A 59 -6.82 9.19 26.24
C GLN A 59 -7.72 8.74 25.11
N TYR A 60 -7.22 7.83 24.29
CA TYR A 60 -8.04 7.15 23.28
C TYR A 60 -8.99 6.13 23.92
N ARG A 61 -10.20 6.03 23.36
CA ARG A 61 -11.21 5.04 23.71
C ARG A 61 -11.82 4.46 22.45
N PHE A 62 -12.47 3.31 22.58
CA PHE A 62 -13.24 2.75 21.49
C PHE A 62 -14.71 2.65 21.83
N LYS A 63 -15.56 2.67 20.80
CA LYS A 63 -16.98 2.36 20.85
C LYS A 63 -17.37 1.61 19.58
N ASP A 64 -17.91 0.42 19.74
CA ASP A 64 -18.45 -0.40 18.67
C ASP A 64 -19.97 -0.44 18.77
N PHE A 65 -20.64 0.16 17.81
CA PHE A 65 -22.09 0.27 17.78
C PHE A 65 -22.77 -1.05 17.39
N SER A 66 -22.07 -1.95 16.71
CA SER A 66 -22.63 -3.25 16.29
C SER A 66 -22.69 -4.27 17.42
N SER A 67 -21.69 -4.29 18.28
CA SER A 67 -21.61 -5.22 19.43
C SER A 67 -22.04 -4.58 20.76
N GLY A 68 -22.09 -3.24 20.82
CA GLY A 68 -22.32 -2.47 22.05
C GLY A 68 -21.11 -2.35 22.96
N HIS A 69 -19.96 -2.92 22.58
CA HIS A 69 -18.74 -2.82 23.37
C HIS A 69 -18.14 -1.41 23.30
N GLN A 70 -17.69 -0.92 24.45
CA GLN A 70 -17.00 0.37 24.53
C GLN A 70 -16.04 0.37 25.72
N GLY A 71 -14.91 1.07 25.61
CA GLY A 71 -13.94 1.11 26.70
C GLY A 71 -12.61 1.73 26.34
N ASP A 72 -11.62 1.41 27.15
CA ASP A 72 -10.23 1.79 26.91
C ASP A 72 -9.47 0.71 26.12
N ALA A 73 -8.20 0.98 25.86
CA ALA A 73 -7.33 0.08 25.11
C ALA A 73 -7.13 -1.28 25.80
N LYS A 74 -7.11 -1.30 27.14
CA LYS A 74 -6.93 -2.53 27.92
C LYS A 74 -8.15 -3.43 27.82
N LEU A 75 -9.34 -2.84 27.97
CA LEU A 75 -10.60 -3.58 27.78
C LEU A 75 -10.74 -4.13 26.37
N LEU A 76 -10.31 -3.38 25.35
CA LEU A 76 -10.29 -3.87 23.97
C LEU A 76 -9.52 -5.19 23.86
N VAL A 77 -8.30 -5.25 24.39
CA VAL A 77 -7.45 -6.45 24.31
C VAL A 77 -8.06 -7.61 25.10
N MET A 78 -8.64 -7.33 26.26
CA MET A 78 -9.35 -8.34 27.05
C MET A 78 -10.50 -8.97 26.26
N LEU A 79 -11.30 -8.16 25.58
CA LEU A 79 -12.44 -8.61 24.76
C LEU A 79 -11.98 -9.36 23.51
N LEU A 80 -10.95 -8.84 22.79
CA LEU A 80 -10.45 -9.47 21.57
C LEU A 80 -9.95 -10.91 21.78
N TYR A 81 -9.31 -11.15 22.93
CA TYR A 81 -8.65 -12.43 23.21
C TYR A 81 -9.31 -13.21 24.37
N ASN A 82 -10.44 -12.73 24.86
CA ASN A 82 -11.14 -13.33 26.03
C ASN A 82 -10.21 -13.56 27.22
N LEU A 83 -9.44 -12.53 27.61
CA LEU A 83 -8.41 -12.62 28.65
C LEU A 83 -8.87 -12.03 29.97
N SER A 84 -8.38 -12.62 31.08
CA SER A 84 -8.38 -11.95 32.37
C SER A 84 -7.46 -10.73 32.35
N TYR A 85 -7.64 -9.79 33.28
CA TYR A 85 -6.79 -8.60 33.36
C TYR A 85 -5.29 -8.94 33.48
N GLY A 86 -4.91 -9.91 34.33
CA GLY A 86 -3.52 -10.33 34.47
C GLY A 86 -2.93 -10.92 33.17
N ASN A 87 -3.68 -11.74 32.46
CA ASN A 87 -3.24 -12.31 31.19
C ASN A 87 -3.13 -11.23 30.09
N MET A 88 -4.03 -10.26 30.09
CA MET A 88 -3.95 -9.11 29.20
C MET A 88 -2.70 -8.28 29.48
N VAL A 89 -2.39 -7.99 30.74
CA VAL A 89 -1.16 -7.26 31.12
C VAL A 89 0.07 -8.02 30.62
N ASN A 90 0.17 -9.31 30.87
CA ASN A 90 1.30 -10.12 30.40
C ASN A 90 1.43 -10.09 28.87
N LYS A 91 0.31 -10.20 28.15
CA LYS A 91 0.32 -10.15 26.70
C LYS A 91 0.77 -8.79 26.18
N VAL A 92 0.15 -7.71 26.64
CA VAL A 92 0.45 -6.36 26.14
C VAL A 92 1.88 -5.94 26.46
N THR A 93 2.38 -6.28 27.67
CA THR A 93 3.77 -5.96 28.04
C THR A 93 4.78 -6.76 27.23
N ALA A 94 4.50 -8.04 26.96
CA ALA A 94 5.36 -8.87 26.10
C ALA A 94 5.41 -8.34 24.65
N ASP A 95 4.25 -8.03 24.08
CA ASP A 95 4.14 -7.50 22.72
C ASP A 95 4.82 -6.12 22.59
N TYR A 96 4.69 -5.26 23.61
CA TYR A 96 5.34 -3.94 23.61
C TYR A 96 6.84 -4.05 23.80
N ALA A 97 7.32 -4.95 24.65
CA ALA A 97 8.75 -5.22 24.80
C ALA A 97 9.39 -5.72 23.50
N GLU A 98 8.69 -6.58 22.78
CA GLU A 98 9.12 -7.01 21.44
C GLU A 98 9.14 -5.84 20.44
N TYR A 99 8.12 -5.00 20.45
CA TYR A 99 8.07 -3.78 19.64
C TYR A 99 9.25 -2.85 19.92
N LEU A 100 9.59 -2.62 21.19
CA LEU A 100 10.73 -1.79 21.57
C LEU A 100 12.07 -2.41 21.14
N LYS A 101 12.26 -3.72 21.34
CA LYS A 101 13.46 -4.42 20.87
C LYS A 101 13.67 -4.26 19.37
N LEU A 102 12.61 -4.39 18.58
CA LEU A 102 12.66 -4.23 17.13
C LEU A 102 13.00 -2.79 16.70
N ASN A 103 12.59 -1.79 17.48
CA ASN A 103 12.89 -0.38 17.19
C ASN A 103 14.25 0.09 17.72
N MET A 104 14.78 -0.52 18.79
CA MET A 104 16.11 -0.18 19.35
C MET A 104 17.28 -0.78 18.55
N ILE A 105 17.06 -1.88 17.86
CA ILE A 105 18.09 -2.55 17.04
C ILE A 105 18.03 -2.00 15.64
N GLY A 106 18.02 -0.71 15.37
CA GLY A 106 18.25 -0.05 14.04
C GLY A 106 18.08 -0.94 12.78
N GLY A 107 17.38 -2.04 12.89
CA GLY A 107 17.21 -3.08 11.92
C GLY A 107 15.80 -3.10 11.38
N LYS A 108 15.73 -3.01 10.06
CA LYS A 108 14.63 -3.41 9.18
C LYS A 108 13.38 -3.82 9.98
N ARG A 109 12.31 -3.03 9.90
CA ARG A 109 10.96 -3.49 10.24
C ARG A 109 10.84 -4.94 9.76
N GLN A 110 10.99 -5.91 10.66
CA GLN A 110 10.46 -7.23 10.39
C GLN A 110 8.97 -7.00 10.29
N ILE A 111 8.48 -7.04 9.07
CA ILE A 111 7.06 -7.10 8.79
C ILE A 111 6.59 -8.29 9.62
N ARG A 112 5.87 -8.01 10.72
CA ARG A 112 5.15 -9.07 11.41
C ARG A 112 4.43 -9.84 10.32
N HIS A 113 4.54 -11.15 10.37
CA HIS A 113 3.69 -12.00 9.56
C HIS A 113 2.26 -11.71 9.99
N HIS A 114 1.65 -10.69 9.37
CA HIS A 114 0.21 -10.69 9.27
C HIS A 114 -0.14 -12.05 8.71
N ASP A 115 -1.07 -12.73 9.36
CA ASP A 115 -1.65 -13.95 8.86
C ASP A 115 -1.78 -13.80 7.35
N LYS A 116 -0.90 -14.51 6.61
CA LYS A 116 -0.71 -14.19 5.21
C LYS A 116 -1.90 -14.75 4.45
N TYR A 117 -2.90 -13.94 4.27
CA TYR A 117 -3.88 -14.23 3.25
C TYR A 117 -3.14 -14.40 1.93
N LYS A 118 -3.27 -15.58 1.33
CA LYS A 118 -2.76 -15.85 -0.01
C LYS A 118 -3.93 -15.90 -0.96
N VAL A 119 -3.81 -15.26 -2.11
CA VAL A 119 -4.71 -15.52 -3.23
C VAL A 119 -4.46 -16.94 -3.70
N VAL A 120 -5.49 -17.78 -3.64
CA VAL A 120 -5.41 -19.22 -3.97
C VAL A 120 -6.18 -19.57 -5.22
N ASP A 121 -7.16 -18.74 -5.59
CA ASP A 121 -8.00 -18.95 -6.75
C ASP A 121 -8.50 -17.64 -7.34
N TYR A 122 -8.74 -17.59 -8.64
CA TYR A 122 -9.35 -16.48 -9.35
C TYR A 122 -9.96 -16.95 -10.67
N GLU A 123 -11.00 -16.26 -11.13
CA GLU A 123 -11.62 -16.51 -12.43
C GLU A 123 -11.54 -15.24 -13.28
N MET A 124 -11.05 -15.36 -14.50
CA MET A 124 -11.05 -14.28 -15.49
C MET A 124 -12.44 -14.16 -16.11
N ARG A 125 -12.81 -12.95 -16.54
CA ARG A 125 -14.03 -12.70 -17.29
C ARG A 125 -13.78 -11.85 -18.53
N HIS A 126 -14.76 -11.72 -19.37
CA HIS A 126 -14.73 -10.79 -20.49
C HIS A 126 -14.82 -9.34 -20.03
N TRP A 127 -14.23 -8.45 -20.81
CA TRP A 127 -14.36 -7.02 -20.64
C TRP A 127 -15.81 -6.57 -20.80
N THR A 128 -16.25 -5.64 -19.97
CA THR A 128 -17.58 -5.04 -20.02
C THR A 128 -17.51 -3.55 -20.31
N ASN A 129 -18.64 -2.95 -20.66
CA ASN A 129 -18.73 -1.49 -20.82
C ASN A 129 -18.37 -0.72 -19.54
N ILE A 130 -18.64 -1.30 -18.35
CA ILE A 130 -18.28 -0.70 -17.07
C ILE A 130 -16.76 -0.61 -16.94
N ASP A 131 -16.04 -1.64 -17.34
CA ASP A 131 -14.58 -1.65 -17.32
C ASP A 131 -14.01 -0.60 -18.29
N GLN A 132 -14.56 -0.55 -19.51
CA GLN A 132 -14.14 0.44 -20.50
C GLN A 132 -14.36 1.86 -19.99
N GLN A 133 -15.54 2.16 -19.45
CA GLN A 133 -15.85 3.45 -18.84
C GLN A 133 -14.91 3.79 -17.68
N TYR A 134 -14.50 2.80 -16.90
CA TYR A 134 -13.55 3.01 -15.80
C TYR A 134 -12.17 3.44 -16.32
N TRP A 135 -11.59 2.68 -17.25
CA TRP A 135 -10.23 2.93 -17.75
C TRP A 135 -10.15 4.14 -18.68
N THR A 136 -11.21 4.42 -19.42
CA THR A 136 -11.30 5.61 -20.29
C THR A 136 -11.19 6.92 -19.52
N LYS A 137 -11.60 6.98 -18.25
CA LYS A 137 -11.40 8.16 -17.39
C LYS A 137 -9.92 8.55 -17.23
N PHE A 138 -9.03 7.59 -17.42
CA PHE A 138 -7.57 7.77 -17.37
C PHE A 138 -6.93 7.75 -18.75
N TYR A 139 -7.74 7.85 -19.81
CA TYR A 139 -7.31 7.74 -21.21
C TYR A 139 -6.60 6.41 -21.54
N ILE A 140 -6.81 5.38 -20.73
CA ILE A 140 -6.22 4.04 -20.91
C ILE A 140 -7.16 3.21 -21.79
N GLY A 141 -6.74 2.94 -23.01
CA GLY A 141 -7.48 2.10 -23.96
C GLY A 141 -7.09 0.62 -23.89
N SER A 142 -7.85 -0.23 -24.60
CA SER A 142 -7.67 -1.69 -24.60
C SER A 142 -6.25 -2.14 -24.99
N LYS A 143 -5.61 -1.48 -25.97
CA LYS A 143 -4.23 -1.79 -26.39
C LYS A 143 -3.20 -1.62 -25.26
N LEU A 144 -3.38 -0.63 -24.38
CA LEU A 144 -2.50 -0.47 -23.21
C LEU A 144 -2.78 -1.51 -22.15
N LEU A 145 -4.04 -1.83 -21.90
CA LEU A 145 -4.42 -2.88 -20.94
C LEU A 145 -3.87 -4.25 -21.38
N GLU A 146 -3.99 -4.56 -22.66
CA GLU A 146 -3.41 -5.78 -23.25
C GLU A 146 -1.87 -5.78 -23.15
N ARG A 147 -1.20 -4.67 -23.53
CA ARG A 147 0.25 -4.54 -23.45
C ARG A 147 0.80 -4.79 -22.04
N TYR A 148 0.07 -4.37 -21.01
CA TYR A 148 0.46 -4.52 -19.61
C TYR A 148 -0.19 -5.72 -18.91
N ASN A 149 -0.79 -6.63 -19.67
CA ASN A 149 -1.44 -7.86 -19.20
C ASN A 149 -2.42 -7.59 -18.05
N VAL A 150 -3.25 -6.57 -18.21
CA VAL A 150 -4.35 -6.27 -17.28
C VAL A 150 -5.58 -7.03 -17.77
N VAL A 151 -6.16 -7.85 -16.90
CA VAL A 151 -7.31 -8.71 -17.23
C VAL A 151 -8.40 -8.53 -16.18
N PRO A 152 -9.68 -8.39 -16.57
CA PRO A 152 -10.76 -8.30 -15.62
C PRO A 152 -11.01 -9.68 -14.98
N LEU A 153 -11.17 -9.67 -13.67
CA LEU A 153 -11.51 -10.86 -12.88
C LEU A 153 -13.00 -10.83 -12.50
N LYS A 154 -13.63 -12.00 -12.49
CA LYS A 154 -14.97 -12.21 -11.97
C LYS A 154 -14.92 -12.24 -10.45
N PHE A 155 -14.02 -13.04 -9.90
CA PHE A 155 -13.75 -13.14 -8.49
C PHE A 155 -12.27 -13.49 -8.21
N PHE A 156 -11.88 -13.39 -6.96
CA PHE A 156 -10.70 -14.04 -6.41
C PHE A 156 -10.98 -14.53 -4.99
N THR A 157 -10.29 -15.58 -4.58
CA THR A 157 -10.39 -16.17 -3.24
C THR A 157 -9.07 -16.00 -2.50
N MET A 158 -9.14 -15.52 -1.29
CA MET A 158 -8.00 -15.47 -0.37
C MET A 158 -8.16 -16.49 0.73
N GLN A 159 -7.10 -17.19 1.07
CA GLN A 159 -7.04 -18.11 2.19
C GLN A 159 -6.06 -17.64 3.26
N LYS A 160 -6.43 -17.89 4.50
CA LYS A 160 -5.61 -17.71 5.70
C LYS A 160 -5.55 -19.03 6.45
N THR A 161 -4.36 -19.45 6.81
CA THR A 161 -4.18 -20.56 7.76
C THR A 161 -4.14 -19.96 9.16
N GLU A 162 -5.08 -20.37 9.99
CA GLU A 162 -5.17 -19.93 11.39
C GLU A 162 -4.12 -20.66 12.24
N SER A 163 -3.91 -20.17 13.47
CA SER A 163 -2.90 -20.70 14.39
C SER A 163 -3.17 -22.16 14.82
N ASP A 164 -4.42 -22.61 14.74
CA ASP A 164 -4.84 -23.99 15.04
C ASP A 164 -4.73 -24.94 13.83
N GLY A 165 -4.22 -24.43 12.68
CA GLY A 165 -4.10 -25.17 11.43
C GLY A 165 -5.38 -25.19 10.58
N SER A 166 -6.47 -24.61 11.03
CA SER A 166 -7.68 -24.45 10.22
C SER A 166 -7.46 -23.45 9.09
N VAL A 167 -8.23 -23.59 8.01
CA VAL A 167 -8.11 -22.70 6.84
C VAL A 167 -9.42 -21.94 6.67
N SER A 168 -9.36 -20.62 6.77
CA SER A 168 -10.46 -19.73 6.42
C SER A 168 -10.29 -19.21 4.99
N SER A 169 -11.42 -19.12 4.25
CA SER A 169 -11.43 -18.62 2.87
C SER A 169 -12.41 -17.46 2.73
N ILE A 170 -12.00 -16.43 2.02
CA ILE A 170 -12.83 -15.27 1.71
C ILE A 170 -12.90 -15.11 0.19
N LEU A 171 -14.11 -15.12 -0.34
CA LEU A 171 -14.42 -14.84 -1.73
C LEU A 171 -14.69 -13.34 -1.91
N PHE A 172 -14.03 -12.73 -2.89
CA PHE A 172 -14.22 -11.35 -3.31
C PHE A 172 -14.79 -11.34 -4.72
N GLU A 173 -16.02 -10.86 -4.87
CA GLU A 173 -16.72 -10.75 -6.15
C GLU A 173 -17.28 -9.33 -6.30
N TYR A 174 -16.74 -8.56 -7.27
CA TYR A 174 -17.13 -7.18 -7.56
C TYR A 174 -17.10 -6.92 -9.06
N ASN A 175 -17.86 -5.95 -9.52
CA ASN A 175 -17.91 -5.57 -10.94
C ASN A 175 -16.65 -4.91 -11.50
N SER A 176 -15.64 -4.63 -10.68
CA SER A 176 -14.42 -3.93 -11.10
C SER A 176 -13.23 -4.51 -10.35
N ILE A 177 -12.82 -5.71 -10.71
CA ILE A 177 -11.61 -6.37 -10.23
C ILE A 177 -10.72 -6.61 -11.44
N TYR A 178 -9.44 -6.31 -11.31
CA TYR A 178 -8.45 -6.49 -12.38
C TYR A 178 -7.24 -7.22 -11.85
N GLY A 179 -6.85 -8.30 -12.52
CA GLY A 179 -5.59 -8.99 -12.31
C GLY A 179 -4.49 -8.35 -13.16
N TYR A 180 -3.32 -8.17 -12.55
CA TYR A 180 -2.10 -7.74 -13.23
C TYR A 180 -1.17 -8.94 -13.37
N PHE A 181 -0.84 -9.29 -14.60
CA PHE A 181 -0.08 -10.49 -14.91
C PHE A 181 1.29 -10.16 -15.50
N LYS A 182 2.27 -11.01 -15.22
CA LYS A 182 3.57 -11.01 -15.90
C LYS A 182 3.42 -11.55 -17.31
N ALA A 183 4.45 -11.39 -18.14
CA ALA A 183 4.48 -11.95 -19.48
C ALA A 183 4.37 -13.49 -19.50
N ASP A 184 4.79 -14.18 -18.42
CA ASP A 184 4.66 -15.62 -18.26
C ASP A 184 3.26 -16.08 -17.80
N GLY A 185 2.30 -15.18 -17.75
CA GLY A 185 0.91 -15.45 -17.35
C GLY A 185 0.67 -15.56 -15.84
N LYS A 186 1.67 -15.30 -14.98
CA LYS A 186 1.51 -15.37 -13.54
C LYS A 186 0.93 -14.08 -12.98
N LEU A 187 -0.14 -14.20 -12.20
CA LEU A 187 -0.75 -13.11 -11.45
C LEU A 187 0.25 -12.58 -10.39
N TYR A 188 0.51 -11.28 -10.37
CA TYR A 188 1.38 -10.67 -9.35
C TYR A 188 0.65 -9.66 -8.47
N LYS A 189 -0.45 -9.08 -8.94
CA LYS A 189 -1.23 -8.09 -8.18
C LYS A 189 -2.68 -8.12 -8.60
N ILE A 190 -3.60 -7.85 -7.67
CA ILE A 190 -5.02 -7.61 -7.95
C ILE A 190 -5.33 -6.15 -7.61
N TYR A 191 -6.08 -5.50 -8.49
CA TYR A 191 -6.56 -4.14 -8.33
C TYR A 191 -8.09 -4.11 -8.26
N SER A 192 -8.63 -3.58 -7.17
CA SER A 192 -10.06 -3.44 -6.91
C SER A 192 -10.40 -1.98 -6.60
N PRO A 193 -10.61 -1.12 -7.59
CA PRO A 193 -10.78 0.34 -7.38
C PRO A 193 -11.96 0.71 -6.50
N LYS A 194 -12.97 -0.14 -6.42
CA LYS A 194 -14.18 0.07 -5.59
C LYS A 194 -14.05 -0.50 -4.18
N ASN A 195 -13.01 -1.27 -3.90
CA ASN A 195 -12.76 -1.73 -2.55
C ASN A 195 -12.10 -0.60 -1.74
N LEU A 196 -12.82 -0.09 -0.73
CA LEU A 196 -12.37 1.04 0.08
C LEU A 196 -11.24 0.65 1.04
N ASP A 197 -11.20 -0.61 1.48
CA ASP A 197 -10.25 -1.09 2.48
C ASP A 197 -8.91 -1.49 1.88
N LYS A 198 -8.93 -2.21 0.76
CA LYS A 198 -7.72 -2.70 0.09
C LYS A 198 -7.87 -2.63 -1.43
N LYS A 199 -7.54 -1.48 -2.01
CA LYS A 199 -7.56 -1.31 -3.47
C LYS A 199 -6.58 -2.23 -4.18
N PHE A 200 -5.46 -2.57 -3.54
CA PHE A 200 -4.42 -3.42 -4.11
C PHE A 200 -4.11 -4.60 -3.21
N ILE A 201 -4.05 -5.79 -3.82
CA ILE A 201 -3.62 -7.02 -3.17
C ILE A 201 -2.39 -7.54 -3.89
N LYS A 202 -1.28 -7.60 -3.17
CA LYS A 202 -0.04 -8.16 -3.65
C LYS A 202 -0.12 -9.69 -3.63
N VAL A 203 0.14 -10.32 -4.77
CA VAL A 203 0.22 -11.77 -4.91
C VAL A 203 1.68 -12.23 -4.95
N ALA A 204 2.51 -11.53 -5.71
CA ALA A 204 3.93 -11.79 -5.81
C ALA A 204 4.73 -10.49 -5.96
N SER A 205 6.01 -10.51 -5.59
CA SER A 205 6.90 -9.38 -5.84
C SER A 205 7.24 -9.28 -7.31
N TYR A 206 7.08 -8.07 -7.88
CA TYR A 206 7.37 -7.79 -9.27
C TYR A 206 7.58 -6.29 -9.51
N ILE A 207 8.54 -5.92 -10.32
CA ILE A 207 8.70 -4.54 -10.80
C ILE A 207 7.71 -4.36 -11.95
N GLN A 208 6.68 -3.55 -11.73
CA GLN A 208 5.59 -3.35 -12.68
C GLN A 208 6.13 -2.69 -13.95
N GLY A 209 5.76 -3.22 -15.12
CA GLY A 209 6.22 -2.73 -16.40
C GLY A 209 7.60 -3.25 -16.84
N LEU A 210 8.26 -4.11 -16.07
CA LEU A 210 9.58 -4.63 -16.40
C LEU A 210 9.59 -5.42 -17.71
N ASP A 211 8.58 -6.27 -17.94
CA ASP A 211 8.47 -7.09 -19.16
C ASP A 211 8.18 -6.25 -20.42
N GLN A 212 7.79 -4.99 -20.28
CA GLN A 212 7.50 -4.07 -21.37
C GLN A 212 8.68 -3.18 -21.75
N LEU A 213 9.80 -3.27 -21.02
CA LEU A 213 11.03 -2.53 -21.36
C LEU A 213 11.65 -3.10 -22.64
N THR A 214 12.07 -2.22 -23.52
CA THR A 214 12.80 -2.57 -24.75
C THR A 214 14.28 -2.27 -24.64
N TYR A 215 14.66 -1.43 -23.66
CA TYR A 215 16.03 -0.91 -23.47
C TYR A 215 16.57 -0.17 -24.70
N GLN A 216 15.66 0.41 -25.52
CA GLN A 216 16.00 1.13 -26.74
C GLN A 216 15.92 2.65 -26.57
N THR A 217 15.68 3.12 -25.35
CA THR A 217 15.58 4.54 -25.02
C THR A 217 16.66 4.94 -24.04
N ASP A 218 16.97 6.24 -23.99
CA ASP A 218 18.00 6.77 -23.10
C ASP A 218 17.50 6.99 -21.65
N TYR A 219 16.20 7.05 -21.45
CA TYR A 219 15.60 7.53 -20.20
C TYR A 219 14.61 6.54 -19.62
N LEU A 220 14.67 6.41 -18.28
CA LEU A 220 13.74 5.61 -17.51
C LEU A 220 13.09 6.46 -16.41
N VAL A 221 11.77 6.39 -16.30
CA VAL A 221 10.99 6.95 -15.19
C VAL A 221 10.52 5.82 -14.30
N ILE A 222 10.66 5.98 -12.99
CA ILE A 222 10.08 5.12 -11.98
C ILE A 222 8.85 5.84 -11.43
N ALA A 223 7.65 5.34 -11.76
CA ALA A 223 6.36 5.87 -11.33
C ALA A 223 5.84 5.13 -10.08
N SER A 224 4.70 5.55 -9.52
CA SER A 224 4.13 4.96 -8.32
C SER A 224 3.43 3.61 -8.56
N SER A 225 2.76 3.45 -9.69
CA SER A 225 1.91 2.28 -9.97
C SER A 225 1.84 1.91 -11.45
N LEU A 226 1.29 0.73 -11.74
CA LEU A 226 1.01 0.32 -13.13
C LEU A 226 0.00 1.27 -13.82
N LYS A 227 -0.95 1.81 -13.07
CA LYS A 227 -1.90 2.79 -13.61
C LYS A 227 -1.18 4.06 -14.08
N ASP A 228 -0.21 4.55 -13.29
CA ASP A 228 0.61 5.72 -13.65
C ASP A 228 1.52 5.43 -14.85
N ILE A 229 2.09 4.23 -14.93
CA ILE A 229 2.84 3.79 -16.12
C ILE A 229 1.95 3.92 -17.37
N MET A 230 0.74 3.36 -17.32
CA MET A 230 -0.18 3.40 -18.45
C MET A 230 -0.59 4.84 -18.79
N CYS A 231 -0.88 5.68 -17.78
CA CYS A 231 -1.14 7.10 -17.97
C CYS A 231 0.04 7.85 -18.60
N PHE A 232 1.27 7.58 -18.13
CA PHE A 232 2.46 8.17 -18.73
C PHE A 232 2.59 7.82 -20.22
N ARG A 233 2.26 6.59 -20.59
CA ARG A 233 2.26 6.17 -22.02
C ARG A 233 1.26 6.94 -22.86
N THR A 234 0.10 7.34 -22.31
CA THR A 234 -0.89 8.17 -23.04
C THR A 234 -0.36 9.57 -23.35
N LEU A 235 0.60 10.08 -22.61
CA LEU A 235 1.25 11.37 -22.85
C LEU A 235 2.17 11.36 -24.09
N GLY A 236 2.50 10.20 -24.66
CA GLY A 236 3.20 10.07 -25.93
C GLY A 236 4.72 10.29 -25.86
N TYR A 237 5.37 10.21 -24.71
CA TYR A 237 6.84 10.28 -24.60
C TYR A 237 7.48 8.97 -25.11
N LYS A 238 7.93 8.97 -26.37
CA LYS A 238 8.50 7.78 -27.02
C LYS A 238 9.93 7.46 -26.58
N SER A 239 10.69 8.47 -26.16
CA SER A 239 12.11 8.35 -25.73
C SER A 239 12.28 8.03 -24.26
N ILE A 240 11.20 7.78 -23.52
CA ILE A 240 11.23 7.51 -22.08
C ILE A 240 10.48 6.20 -21.82
N GLU A 241 11.11 5.26 -21.17
CA GLU A 241 10.49 4.06 -20.65
C GLU A 241 10.04 4.26 -19.21
N VAL A 242 9.07 3.46 -18.75
CA VAL A 242 8.46 3.64 -17.41
C VAL A 242 8.23 2.31 -16.75
N ILE A 243 8.61 2.24 -15.48
CA ILE A 243 8.34 1.12 -14.57
C ILE A 243 7.77 1.65 -13.25
N ALA A 244 7.34 0.75 -12.38
CA ALA A 244 7.00 1.10 -11.00
C ALA A 244 7.45 0.00 -10.03
N PRO A 245 7.76 0.33 -8.77
CA PRO A 245 8.03 -0.67 -7.75
C PRO A 245 6.75 -1.49 -7.47
N ASP A 246 6.94 -2.56 -6.74
CA ASP A 246 5.86 -3.45 -6.32
C ASP A 246 4.77 -2.73 -5.48
N SER A 247 5.23 -1.83 -4.60
CA SER A 247 4.38 -0.90 -3.86
C SER A 247 5.17 0.36 -3.55
N GLU A 248 4.48 1.46 -3.29
CA GLU A 248 5.04 2.77 -2.99
C GLU A 248 6.08 2.74 -1.85
N ASN A 249 5.87 1.89 -0.86
CA ASN A 249 6.78 1.72 0.28
C ASN A 249 7.93 0.73 0.01
N THR A 250 8.00 0.12 -1.16
CA THR A 250 9.01 -0.89 -1.51
C THR A 250 9.99 -0.32 -2.52
N MET A 251 11.23 -0.13 -2.10
CA MET A 251 12.30 0.26 -3.03
C MET A 251 12.67 -0.89 -3.95
N ILE A 252 12.99 -0.59 -5.20
CA ILE A 252 13.65 -1.52 -6.13
C ILE A 252 14.98 -1.93 -5.51
N LYS A 253 15.29 -3.22 -5.53
CA LYS A 253 16.53 -3.76 -4.96
C LYS A 253 17.75 -3.17 -5.66
N GLU A 254 18.85 -3.00 -4.92
CA GLU A 254 20.08 -2.39 -5.43
C GLU A 254 20.60 -3.10 -6.68
N SER A 255 20.65 -4.45 -6.66
CA SER A 255 21.10 -5.22 -7.82
C SER A 255 20.27 -5.01 -9.09
N GLU A 256 18.95 -4.79 -8.94
CA GLU A 256 18.08 -4.47 -10.08
C GLU A 256 18.23 -3.02 -10.50
N MET A 257 18.40 -2.09 -9.54
CA MET A 257 18.64 -0.69 -9.83
C MET A 257 19.94 -0.46 -10.60
N GLU A 258 21.03 -1.16 -10.22
CA GLU A 258 22.30 -1.09 -10.94
C GLU A 258 22.17 -1.58 -12.37
N LYS A 259 21.44 -2.70 -12.60
CA LYS A 259 21.15 -3.18 -13.96
C LYS A 259 20.37 -2.14 -14.77
N LEU A 260 19.37 -1.49 -14.18
CA LEU A 260 18.62 -0.44 -14.85
C LEU A 260 19.53 0.77 -15.17
N LYS A 261 20.31 1.24 -14.18
CA LYS A 261 21.25 2.36 -14.38
C LYS A 261 22.31 2.05 -15.45
N SER A 262 22.71 0.79 -15.64
CA SER A 262 23.64 0.40 -16.70
C SER A 262 23.02 0.41 -18.11
N LYS A 263 21.68 0.38 -18.22
CA LYS A 263 20.95 0.33 -19.49
C LYS A 263 20.42 1.69 -19.95
N TYR A 264 20.25 2.63 -19.04
CA TYR A 264 19.70 3.95 -19.33
C TYR A 264 20.70 5.04 -18.97
N LYS A 265 20.80 6.06 -19.80
CA LYS A 265 21.65 7.24 -19.52
C LYS A 265 21.21 7.97 -18.25
N LYS A 266 19.90 8.03 -18.03
CA LYS A 266 19.33 8.67 -16.84
C LYS A 266 18.10 7.91 -16.36
N VAL A 267 18.03 7.72 -15.04
CA VAL A 267 16.86 7.17 -14.33
C VAL A 267 16.37 8.23 -13.35
N ILE A 268 15.08 8.52 -13.36
CA ILE A 268 14.45 9.49 -12.46
C ILE A 268 13.19 8.88 -11.82
N THR A 269 12.69 9.52 -10.75
CA THR A 269 11.44 9.12 -10.10
C THR A 269 10.34 10.16 -10.33
N LEU A 270 9.09 9.67 -10.43
CA LEU A 270 7.86 10.46 -10.52
C LEU A 270 6.82 9.74 -9.66
N PHE A 271 6.77 10.06 -8.36
CA PHE A 271 5.84 9.45 -7.40
C PHE A 271 4.70 10.40 -7.05
N ASP A 272 3.82 9.93 -6.17
CA ASP A 272 2.65 10.67 -5.72
C ASP A 272 3.03 12.02 -5.09
N ASN A 273 2.16 13.01 -5.26
CA ASN A 273 2.29 14.33 -4.67
C ASN A 273 1.68 14.33 -3.25
N ASP A 274 2.20 13.46 -2.39
CA ASP A 274 1.87 13.39 -0.97
C ASP A 274 3.14 13.11 -0.14
N GLU A 275 3.01 13.12 1.18
CA GLU A 275 4.13 12.91 2.08
C GLU A 275 4.85 11.56 1.84
N ALA A 276 4.10 10.50 1.54
CA ALA A 276 4.66 9.16 1.29
C ALA A 276 5.46 9.13 -0.02
N GLY A 277 4.94 9.74 -1.09
CA GLY A 277 5.63 9.85 -2.38
C GLY A 277 6.88 10.71 -2.29
N LEU A 278 6.81 11.87 -1.61
CA LEU A 278 7.98 12.73 -1.36
C LEU A 278 9.07 12.00 -0.56
N ASN A 279 8.69 11.30 0.50
CA ASN A 279 9.62 10.50 1.29
C ASN A 279 10.26 9.38 0.46
N SER A 280 9.50 8.77 -0.43
CA SER A 280 10.01 7.73 -1.33
C SER A 280 10.97 8.31 -2.37
N MET A 281 10.65 9.44 -3.00
CA MET A 281 11.55 10.13 -3.92
C MET A 281 12.89 10.53 -3.25
N ASN A 282 12.83 11.05 -2.03
CA ASN A 282 14.03 11.38 -1.26
C ASN A 282 14.90 10.14 -0.95
N LYS A 283 14.28 9.00 -0.58
CA LYS A 283 15.01 7.74 -0.38
C LYS A 283 15.71 7.25 -1.66
N TYR A 284 15.06 7.36 -2.82
CA TYR A 284 15.69 7.02 -4.11
C TYR A 284 16.83 7.97 -4.46
N LYS A 285 16.70 9.26 -4.15
CA LYS A 285 17.75 10.26 -4.31
C LYS A 285 18.94 9.96 -3.42
N GLU A 286 18.72 9.74 -2.13
CA GLU A 286 19.79 9.46 -1.15
C GLU A 286 20.51 8.14 -1.45
N ARG A 287 19.76 7.08 -1.77
CA ARG A 287 20.35 5.76 -1.94
C ARG A 287 20.95 5.53 -3.31
N TYR A 288 20.33 6.05 -4.36
CA TYR A 288 20.70 5.74 -5.75
C TYR A 288 21.16 6.96 -6.55
N GLY A 289 21.11 8.16 -5.97
CA GLY A 289 21.46 9.41 -6.65
C GLY A 289 20.47 9.82 -7.74
N LEU A 290 19.20 9.37 -7.66
CA LEU A 290 18.22 9.67 -8.68
C LEU A 290 17.60 11.05 -8.49
N ASN A 291 17.51 11.81 -9.57
CA ASN A 291 16.67 13.00 -9.59
C ASN A 291 15.19 12.61 -9.57
N TYR A 292 14.32 13.52 -9.18
CA TYR A 292 12.90 13.30 -9.18
C TYR A 292 12.12 14.44 -9.84
N VAL A 293 10.93 14.12 -10.28
CA VAL A 293 9.92 15.06 -10.74
C VAL A 293 8.78 15.07 -9.74
N LEU A 294 8.42 16.25 -9.25
CA LEU A 294 7.21 16.48 -8.46
C LEU A 294 6.19 17.18 -9.34
N LEU A 295 5.09 16.50 -9.66
CA LEU A 295 3.98 17.04 -10.41
C LEU A 295 2.91 17.56 -9.47
N GLU A 296 2.89 18.87 -9.22
CA GLU A 296 1.96 19.53 -8.30
C GLU A 296 0.61 19.83 -8.98
N MET A 297 -0.15 18.77 -9.31
CA MET A 297 -1.50 18.86 -9.90
C MET A 297 -2.53 18.13 -9.02
N SER A 298 -2.76 16.83 -9.28
CA SER A 298 -3.54 15.96 -8.39
C SER A 298 -2.61 15.10 -7.53
N LYS A 299 -3.16 14.13 -6.79
CA LYS A 299 -2.39 13.25 -5.91
C LYS A 299 -1.32 12.46 -6.67
N ASP A 300 -1.68 11.85 -7.79
CA ASP A 300 -0.80 11.05 -8.63
C ASP A 300 -0.93 11.43 -10.11
N LEU A 301 -0.08 10.87 -10.96
CA LEU A 301 -0.11 11.14 -12.40
C LEU A 301 -1.45 10.72 -13.01
N SER A 302 -1.99 9.58 -12.61
CA SER A 302 -3.23 9.06 -13.17
C SER A 302 -4.44 9.91 -12.76
N ASP A 303 -4.49 10.40 -11.54
CA ASP A 303 -5.51 11.35 -11.12
C ASP A 303 -5.33 12.71 -11.81
N SER A 304 -4.10 13.16 -12.04
CA SER A 304 -3.83 14.38 -12.83
C SER A 304 -4.35 14.24 -14.27
N VAL A 305 -4.08 13.12 -14.93
CA VAL A 305 -4.59 12.86 -16.29
C VAL A 305 -6.12 12.80 -16.31
N LYS A 306 -6.74 12.16 -15.32
CA LYS A 306 -8.20 12.08 -15.19
C LYS A 306 -8.83 13.46 -14.98
N ASP A 307 -8.25 14.30 -14.12
CA ASP A 307 -8.87 15.54 -13.67
C ASP A 307 -8.60 16.70 -14.64
N TYR A 308 -7.45 16.71 -15.33
CA TYR A 308 -7.03 17.83 -16.17
C TYR A 308 -6.86 17.48 -17.66
N GLY A 309 -6.85 16.19 -18.02
CA GLY A 309 -6.64 15.74 -19.39
C GLY A 309 -5.17 15.69 -19.80
N ILE A 310 -4.92 14.99 -20.92
CA ILE A 310 -3.57 14.69 -21.43
C ILE A 310 -2.77 15.96 -21.72
N ASP A 311 -3.36 16.92 -22.44
CA ASP A 311 -2.63 18.10 -22.94
C ASP A 311 -2.13 18.98 -21.82
N LYS A 312 -2.99 19.25 -20.81
CA LYS A 312 -2.64 20.08 -19.68
C LYS A 312 -1.60 19.40 -18.77
N VAL A 313 -1.73 18.10 -18.55
CA VAL A 313 -0.72 17.33 -17.79
C VAL A 313 0.62 17.34 -18.52
N LYS A 314 0.61 17.17 -19.85
CA LYS A 314 1.82 17.20 -20.66
C LYS A 314 2.50 18.56 -20.64
N GLU A 315 1.74 19.65 -20.69
CA GLU A 315 2.23 21.02 -20.58
C GLU A 315 3.00 21.24 -19.26
N GLN A 316 2.45 20.78 -18.14
CA GLN A 316 3.08 20.92 -16.82
C GLN A 316 4.23 19.94 -16.61
N LEU A 317 4.09 18.70 -17.05
CA LEU A 317 5.08 17.65 -16.81
C LEU A 317 6.32 17.80 -17.71
N HIS A 318 6.17 18.27 -18.94
CA HIS A 318 7.27 18.33 -19.92
C HIS A 318 8.49 19.14 -19.45
N PRO A 319 8.35 20.40 -18.96
CA PRO A 319 9.47 21.17 -18.47
C PRO A 319 10.14 20.53 -17.25
N LEU A 320 9.36 19.88 -16.38
CA LEU A 320 9.89 19.19 -15.20
C LEU A 320 10.72 17.97 -15.60
N LEU A 321 10.25 17.18 -16.58
CA LEU A 321 11.02 16.06 -17.14
C LEU A 321 12.34 16.53 -17.77
N ILE A 322 12.30 17.58 -18.58
CA ILE A 322 13.52 18.14 -19.18
C ILE A 322 14.51 18.55 -18.10
N LYS A 323 14.04 19.24 -17.06
CA LYS A 323 14.89 19.67 -15.95
C LYS A 323 15.52 18.46 -15.25
N ALA A 324 14.72 17.44 -14.87
CA ALA A 324 15.22 16.27 -14.13
C ALA A 324 16.17 15.38 -14.97
N LEU A 325 15.99 15.35 -16.30
CA LEU A 325 16.80 14.54 -17.21
C LEU A 325 18.09 15.22 -17.66
N LYS A 326 18.14 16.57 -17.72
CA LYS A 326 19.29 17.33 -18.24
C LYS A 326 20.32 17.72 -17.18
N TYR A 327 19.91 17.91 -15.93
CA TYR A 327 20.82 18.37 -14.87
C TYR A 327 21.36 17.18 -14.06
N GLU A 328 22.68 17.22 -13.81
CA GLU A 328 23.37 16.28 -12.91
C GLU A 328 23.01 16.50 -11.44
#